data_63391f3bdebc6db3c34b2086108ff12b
#
_entry.id   63391f3bdebc6db3c34b2086108ff12b
#
_cell.length_a   1.000
_cell.length_b   1.000
_cell.length_c   1.000
_cell.angle_alpha   90.00
_cell.angle_beta   90.00
_cell.angle_gamma   90.00
#
_symmetry.space_group_name_H-M   'P 1'
#
loop_
_entity.id
_entity.type
_entity.pdbx_description
1 polymer ?
#
loop_
_entity_poly.entity_id
_entity_poly.type
_entity_poly.pdbx_seq_one_letter_code
_entity_poly.pdbx_strand_id
1 'polypeptide(L)'
;MYSDKYSLCFQPDATLIEQVKVMKLQLGEVIGWYNSKNSLAHLTIAEFQASEKDIERMHQQIQRCCSGFIPVETHLSSFGTYPNGTFFLEVDSIAKSQLKAYAQKLFQTLQLKNAYKCTDPHLSIGRKLDETKMQQAYALFEQPNLSFCCDLIVLRRLNMERRQFDIISHYPFLSQPIEEETQLRLF
;
A
#
# COMPACT_ATOMS: atom_id res chain seq x y z
N MET A 1 23.48 -9.74 11.73
CA MET A 1 22.34 -10.43 11.10
C MET A 1 21.87 -9.52 9.99
N TYR A 2 21.96 -9.95 8.73
CA TYR A 2 21.52 -9.13 7.60
C TYR A 2 19.99 -8.98 7.68
N SER A 3 19.49 -7.75 7.60
CA SER A 3 18.05 -7.45 7.52
C SER A 3 17.76 -6.85 6.15
N ASP A 4 16.80 -7.43 5.45
CA ASP A 4 16.30 -6.89 4.20
C ASP A 4 15.24 -5.83 4.45
N LYS A 5 15.01 -4.97 3.46
CA LYS A 5 13.93 -3.99 3.49
C LYS A 5 12.66 -4.58 2.88
N TYR A 6 11.57 -4.50 3.62
CA TYR A 6 10.25 -5.00 3.25
C TYR A 6 9.23 -3.87 3.17
N SER A 7 8.16 -4.12 2.43
CA SER A 7 7.00 -3.24 2.34
C SER A 7 5.71 -4.07 2.37
N LEU A 8 4.78 -3.68 3.23
CA LEU A 8 3.43 -4.26 3.31
C LEU A 8 2.46 -3.27 2.68
N CYS A 9 1.62 -3.73 1.76
CA CYS A 9 0.74 -2.87 0.99
C CYS A 9 -0.62 -3.53 0.74
N PHE A 10 -1.68 -2.71 0.66
CA PHE A 10 -2.89 -3.09 -0.04
C PHE A 10 -2.61 -3.10 -1.53
N GLN A 11 -2.99 -4.17 -2.21
CA GLN A 11 -2.77 -4.38 -3.64
C GLN A 11 -4.09 -4.19 -4.39
N PRO A 12 -4.18 -3.21 -5.30
CA PRO A 12 -5.32 -3.11 -6.21
C PRO A 12 -5.41 -4.31 -7.17
N ASP A 13 -6.55 -4.46 -7.80
CA ASP A 13 -6.75 -5.43 -8.87
C ASP A 13 -5.91 -5.10 -10.13
N ALA A 14 -5.84 -6.05 -11.05
CA ALA A 14 -5.03 -5.93 -12.26
C ALA A 14 -5.50 -4.79 -13.16
N THR A 15 -6.81 -4.49 -13.18
CA THR A 15 -7.39 -3.42 -14.00
C THR A 15 -6.91 -2.06 -13.51
N LEU A 16 -7.02 -1.78 -12.22
CA LEU A 16 -6.54 -0.52 -11.66
C LEU A 16 -5.02 -0.39 -11.75
N ILE A 17 -4.27 -1.48 -11.56
CA ILE A 17 -2.82 -1.48 -11.73
C ILE A 17 -2.43 -1.00 -13.15
N GLU A 18 -3.09 -1.52 -14.18
CA GLU A 18 -2.78 -1.12 -15.56
C GLU A 18 -3.22 0.32 -15.85
N GLN A 19 -4.40 0.76 -15.36
CA GLN A 19 -4.83 2.15 -15.49
C GLN A 19 -3.83 3.12 -14.87
N VAL A 20 -3.37 2.84 -13.65
CA VAL A 20 -2.38 3.68 -12.97
C VAL A 20 -1.01 3.64 -13.66
N LYS A 21 -0.64 2.51 -14.24
CA LYS A 21 0.58 2.40 -15.06
C LYS A 21 0.51 3.31 -16.30
N VAL A 22 -0.64 3.33 -16.98
CA VAL A 22 -0.87 4.26 -18.11
C VAL A 22 -0.73 5.71 -17.66
N MET A 23 -1.37 6.10 -16.54
CA MET A 23 -1.22 7.45 -15.97
C MET A 23 0.24 7.79 -15.68
N LYS A 24 1.00 6.86 -15.11
CA LYS A 24 2.43 7.07 -14.82
C LYS A 24 3.27 7.24 -16.09
N LEU A 25 2.95 6.52 -17.14
CA LEU A 25 3.62 6.68 -18.43
C LEU A 25 3.30 8.04 -19.07
N GLN A 26 2.03 8.43 -19.12
CA GLN A 26 1.59 9.76 -19.59
C GLN A 26 2.28 10.89 -18.83
N LEU A 27 2.32 10.81 -17.51
CA LEU A 27 3.05 11.79 -16.71
C LEU A 27 4.53 11.83 -17.09
N GLY A 28 5.14 10.67 -17.28
CA GLY A 28 6.54 10.56 -17.69
C GLY A 28 6.85 11.15 -19.08
N GLU A 29 5.89 11.18 -19.99
CA GLU A 29 6.02 11.85 -21.29
C GLU A 29 6.08 13.36 -21.14
N VAL A 30 5.35 13.92 -20.17
CA VAL A 30 5.28 15.37 -19.92
C VAL A 30 6.44 15.88 -19.06
N ILE A 31 6.77 15.19 -17.97
CA ILE A 31 7.74 15.69 -16.98
C ILE A 31 9.10 14.97 -17.03
N GLY A 32 9.27 14.01 -17.93
CA GLY A 32 10.45 13.17 -18.01
C GLY A 32 10.50 12.12 -16.89
N TRP A 33 11.71 11.72 -16.50
CA TRP A 33 11.89 10.73 -15.44
C TRP A 33 11.53 11.31 -14.07
N TYR A 34 10.88 10.50 -13.23
CA TYR A 34 10.54 10.83 -11.85
C TYR A 34 10.50 9.58 -10.97
N ASN A 35 10.61 9.76 -9.66
CA ASN A 35 10.52 8.67 -8.70
C ASN A 35 9.10 8.04 -8.71
N SER A 36 9.05 6.74 -8.61
CA SER A 36 7.86 5.90 -8.69
C SER A 36 7.26 5.66 -10.10
N LYS A 37 7.83 6.23 -11.19
CA LYS A 37 7.35 5.99 -12.55
C LYS A 37 7.15 4.49 -12.85
N ASN A 38 8.11 3.66 -12.48
CA ASN A 38 8.09 2.22 -12.75
C ASN A 38 7.58 1.36 -11.57
N SER A 39 7.12 1.98 -10.49
CA SER A 39 6.60 1.22 -9.34
C SER A 39 5.18 0.70 -9.62
N LEU A 40 4.90 -0.54 -9.23
CA LEU A 40 3.55 -1.11 -9.29
C LEU A 40 2.60 -0.28 -8.40
N ALA A 41 1.36 -0.08 -8.86
CA ALA A 41 0.33 0.60 -8.09
C ALA A 41 0.03 -0.15 -6.78
N HIS A 42 -0.03 0.58 -5.68
CA HIS A 42 -0.28 0.02 -4.35
C HIS A 42 -0.63 1.13 -3.35
N LEU A 43 -1.28 0.76 -2.24
CA LEU A 43 -1.43 1.65 -1.09
C LEU A 43 -0.51 1.12 0.02
N THR A 44 0.48 1.92 0.41
CA THR A 44 1.46 1.51 1.42
C THR A 44 0.81 1.40 2.81
N ILE A 45 1.08 0.30 3.51
CA ILE A 45 0.75 0.11 4.93
C ILE A 45 1.99 0.44 5.76
N ALA A 46 3.10 -0.27 5.50
CA ALA A 46 4.36 -0.05 6.21
C ALA A 46 5.58 -0.37 5.36
N GLU A 47 6.71 0.28 5.67
CA GLU A 47 8.05 -0.14 5.22
C GLU A 47 8.92 -0.38 6.45
N PHE A 48 9.65 -1.49 6.49
CA PHE A 48 10.43 -1.92 7.64
C PHE A 48 11.62 -2.78 7.25
N GLN A 49 12.52 -2.99 8.20
CA GLN A 49 13.61 -3.96 8.07
C GLN A 49 13.30 -5.17 8.95
N ALA A 50 13.59 -6.36 8.44
CA ALA A 50 13.41 -7.61 9.17
C ALA A 50 14.41 -8.68 8.72
N SER A 51 14.70 -9.64 9.60
CA SER A 51 15.41 -10.86 9.25
C SER A 51 14.45 -11.88 8.62
N GLU A 52 14.97 -12.87 7.90
CA GLU A 52 14.15 -13.96 7.34
C GLU A 52 13.33 -14.67 8.43
N LYS A 53 13.94 -14.92 9.59
CA LYS A 53 13.25 -15.54 10.73
C LYS A 53 12.07 -14.69 11.25
N ASP A 54 12.21 -13.36 11.25
CA ASP A 54 11.10 -12.49 11.63
C ASP A 54 9.99 -12.53 10.59
N ILE A 55 10.35 -12.61 9.31
CA ILE A 55 9.37 -12.70 8.21
C ILE A 55 8.56 -13.98 8.29
N GLU A 56 9.16 -15.14 8.59
CA GLU A 56 8.42 -16.40 8.78
C GLU A 56 7.32 -16.28 9.85
N ARG A 57 7.64 -15.66 10.98
CA ARG A 57 6.65 -15.38 12.03
C ARG A 57 5.58 -14.40 11.56
N MET A 58 5.98 -13.32 10.88
CA MET A 58 5.07 -12.29 10.36
C MET A 58 4.11 -12.84 9.33
N HIS A 59 4.51 -13.81 8.51
CA HIS A 59 3.61 -14.48 7.55
C HIS A 59 2.34 -15.00 8.21
N GLN A 60 2.48 -15.78 9.29
CA GLN A 60 1.35 -16.35 10.03
C GLN A 60 0.48 -15.23 10.65
N GLN A 61 1.11 -14.21 11.20
CA GLN A 61 0.40 -13.09 11.82
C GLN A 61 -0.40 -12.28 10.79
N ILE A 62 0.18 -11.97 9.62
CA ILE A 62 -0.50 -11.25 8.54
C ILE A 62 -1.66 -12.09 7.99
N GLN A 63 -1.42 -13.37 7.73
CA GLN A 63 -2.44 -14.29 7.22
C GLN A 63 -3.64 -14.36 8.18
N ARG A 64 -3.40 -14.49 9.48
CA ARG A 64 -4.45 -14.50 10.51
C ARG A 64 -5.26 -13.21 10.54
N CYS A 65 -4.60 -12.05 10.42
CA CYS A 65 -5.32 -10.78 10.33
C CYS A 65 -6.18 -10.70 9.06
N CYS A 66 -5.59 -11.04 7.90
CA CYS A 66 -6.26 -10.93 6.61
C CYS A 66 -7.42 -11.91 6.45
N SER A 67 -7.36 -13.09 7.09
CA SER A 67 -8.49 -14.03 7.07
C SER A 67 -9.79 -13.42 7.64
N GLY A 68 -9.69 -12.51 8.60
CA GLY A 68 -10.85 -11.81 9.17
C GLY A 68 -11.19 -10.48 8.52
N PHE A 69 -10.40 -10.00 7.55
CA PHE A 69 -10.73 -8.77 6.84
C PHE A 69 -11.81 -9.01 5.78
N ILE A 70 -12.66 -8.01 5.61
CA ILE A 70 -13.72 -7.99 4.59
C ILE A 70 -13.22 -7.16 3.42
N PRO A 71 -13.44 -7.57 2.16
CA PRO A 71 -13.15 -6.75 0.99
C PRO A 71 -13.76 -5.34 1.11
N VAL A 72 -13.02 -4.32 0.65
CA VAL A 72 -13.41 -2.91 0.77
C VAL A 72 -13.54 -2.29 -0.61
N GLU A 73 -14.77 -1.93 -0.99
CA GLU A 73 -15.00 -1.12 -2.18
C GLU A 73 -14.34 0.24 -2.00
N THR A 74 -13.45 0.59 -2.91
CA THR A 74 -12.57 1.76 -2.80
C THR A 74 -12.72 2.64 -4.03
N HIS A 75 -13.09 3.91 -3.83
CA HIS A 75 -13.20 4.89 -4.89
C HIS A 75 -12.06 5.89 -4.82
N LEU A 76 -11.54 6.26 -5.99
CA LEU A 76 -10.45 7.20 -6.18
C LEU A 76 -10.95 8.32 -7.09
N SER A 77 -11.50 9.39 -6.51
CA SER A 77 -12.24 10.44 -7.23
C SER A 77 -11.56 11.81 -7.19
N SER A 78 -10.40 11.92 -6.59
CA SER A 78 -9.64 13.17 -6.50
C SER A 78 -8.13 12.92 -6.46
N PHE A 79 -7.38 13.97 -6.76
CA PHE A 79 -5.93 13.99 -6.55
C PHE A 79 -5.57 14.76 -5.30
N GLY A 80 -4.53 14.31 -4.62
CA GLY A 80 -3.93 14.99 -3.49
C GLY A 80 -2.43 15.12 -3.63
N THR A 81 -1.85 15.96 -2.77
CA THR A 81 -0.39 16.14 -2.68
C THR A 81 0.07 16.19 -1.24
N TYR A 82 1.34 15.79 -1.05
CA TYR A 82 2.03 16.02 0.21
C TYR A 82 3.20 17.01 0.03
N PRO A 83 3.61 17.70 1.09
CA PRO A 83 4.73 18.66 1.03
C PRO A 83 6.06 18.06 0.53
N ASN A 84 6.22 16.75 0.59
CA ASN A 84 7.40 16.03 0.11
C ASN A 84 7.40 15.78 -1.41
N GLY A 85 6.47 16.40 -2.16
CA GLY A 85 6.34 16.26 -3.62
C GLY A 85 5.66 14.95 -4.05
N THR A 86 4.84 14.35 -3.21
CA THR A 86 4.03 13.18 -3.63
C THR A 86 2.73 13.66 -4.24
N PHE A 87 2.44 13.21 -5.47
CA PHE A 87 1.17 13.34 -6.17
C PHE A 87 0.46 11.99 -6.17
N PHE A 88 -0.79 11.94 -5.73
CA PHE A 88 -1.49 10.69 -5.48
C PHE A 88 -2.99 10.77 -5.76
N LEU A 89 -3.61 9.61 -5.97
CA LEU A 89 -5.05 9.42 -5.96
C LEU A 89 -5.53 9.26 -4.52
N GLU A 90 -6.52 10.06 -4.14
CA GLU A 90 -7.14 10.01 -2.81
C GLU A 90 -8.15 8.87 -2.73
N VAL A 91 -8.11 8.14 -1.64
CA VAL A 91 -9.11 7.13 -1.27
C VAL A 91 -10.31 7.83 -0.64
N ASP A 92 -11.52 7.46 -1.03
CA ASP A 92 -12.74 7.97 -0.42
C ASP A 92 -12.76 7.78 1.12
N SER A 93 -13.55 8.58 1.81
CA SER A 93 -13.53 8.64 3.28
C SER A 93 -13.94 7.34 3.96
N ILE A 94 -14.87 6.59 3.36
CA ILE A 94 -15.41 5.33 3.92
C ILE A 94 -14.33 4.25 3.81
N ALA A 95 -13.82 4.00 2.60
CA ALA A 95 -12.76 3.04 2.37
C ALA A 95 -11.49 3.42 3.15
N LYS A 96 -11.12 4.71 3.17
CA LYS A 96 -9.97 5.21 3.93
C LYS A 96 -10.07 4.87 5.42
N SER A 97 -11.25 5.04 6.03
CA SER A 97 -11.47 4.70 7.44
C SER A 97 -11.27 3.20 7.69
N GLN A 98 -11.83 2.35 6.82
CA GLN A 98 -11.73 0.90 6.93
C GLN A 98 -10.28 0.41 6.73
N LEU A 99 -9.60 0.89 5.69
CA LEU A 99 -8.22 0.53 5.41
C LEU A 99 -7.25 1.00 6.53
N LYS A 100 -7.53 2.17 7.14
CA LYS A 100 -6.81 2.62 8.35
C LYS A 100 -6.99 1.65 9.52
N ALA A 101 -8.21 1.18 9.76
CA ALA A 101 -8.48 0.22 10.83
C ALA A 101 -7.71 -1.10 10.60
N TYR A 102 -7.65 -1.59 9.36
CA TYR A 102 -6.88 -2.78 9.01
C TYR A 102 -5.37 -2.57 9.19
N ALA A 103 -4.85 -1.42 8.74
CA ALA A 103 -3.45 -1.08 8.96
C ALA A 103 -3.11 -0.99 10.45
N GLN A 104 -3.96 -0.38 11.27
CA GLN A 104 -3.77 -0.30 12.74
C GLN A 104 -3.75 -1.68 13.37
N LYS A 105 -4.66 -2.60 13.00
CA LYS A 105 -4.66 -3.98 13.48
C LYS A 105 -3.36 -4.68 13.15
N LEU A 106 -2.85 -4.52 11.93
CA LEU A 106 -1.55 -5.07 11.52
C LEU A 106 -0.39 -4.46 12.33
N PHE A 107 -0.40 -3.14 12.61
CA PHE A 107 0.65 -2.50 13.42
C PHE A 107 0.67 -3.04 14.84
N GLN A 108 -0.50 -3.28 15.45
CA GLN A 108 -0.61 -3.86 16.78
C GLN A 108 -0.13 -5.31 16.81
N THR A 109 -0.51 -6.10 15.80
CA THR A 109 -0.16 -7.53 15.73
C THR A 109 1.33 -7.73 15.43
N LEU A 110 1.88 -7.00 14.47
CA LEU A 110 3.26 -7.18 14.02
C LEU A 110 4.30 -6.50 14.92
N GLN A 111 3.87 -5.51 15.72
CA GLN A 111 4.73 -4.74 16.64
C GLN A 111 6.02 -4.24 15.98
N LEU A 112 5.90 -3.74 14.72
CA LEU A 112 7.02 -3.29 13.91
C LEU A 112 7.82 -2.20 14.63
N LYS A 113 9.12 -2.44 14.81
CA LYS A 113 10.08 -1.48 15.36
C LYS A 113 10.78 -0.73 14.21
N ASN A 114 11.08 0.55 14.42
CA ASN A 114 11.81 1.39 13.44
C ASN A 114 11.22 1.32 12.02
N ALA A 115 9.88 1.27 11.92
CA ALA A 115 9.15 1.16 10.66
C ALA A 115 8.54 2.50 10.27
N TYR A 116 8.53 2.81 8.96
CA TYR A 116 7.60 3.77 8.43
C TYR A 116 6.20 3.15 8.44
N LYS A 117 5.24 3.79 9.09
CA LYS A 117 3.83 3.39 9.15
C LYS A 117 2.99 4.44 8.44
N CYS A 118 2.32 4.06 7.36
CA CYS A 118 1.43 4.96 6.66
C CYS A 118 0.08 5.02 7.41
N THR A 119 -0.28 6.22 7.85
CA THR A 119 -1.55 6.48 8.57
C THR A 119 -2.61 7.09 7.67
N ASP A 120 -2.28 7.36 6.42
CA ASP A 120 -3.17 7.95 5.42
C ASP A 120 -3.10 7.15 4.10
N PRO A 121 -3.95 6.11 3.93
CA PRO A 121 -3.98 5.30 2.72
C PRO A 121 -4.20 6.15 1.47
N HIS A 122 -3.29 6.05 0.51
CA HIS A 122 -3.32 6.76 -0.76
C HIS A 122 -2.60 5.96 -1.83
N LEU A 123 -2.90 6.20 -3.10
CA LEU A 123 -2.24 5.55 -4.23
C LEU A 123 -1.34 6.54 -4.98
N SER A 124 -0.03 6.43 -4.80
CA SER A 124 0.94 7.36 -5.39
C SER A 124 1.07 7.20 -6.90
N ILE A 125 0.95 8.30 -7.63
CA ILE A 125 1.29 8.43 -9.06
C ILE A 125 2.75 8.85 -9.20
N GLY A 126 3.13 10.00 -8.60
CA GLY A 126 4.47 10.57 -8.65
C GLY A 126 5.02 10.86 -7.26
N ARG A 127 6.33 10.75 -7.09
CA ARG A 127 7.01 11.07 -5.82
C ARG A 127 8.19 11.99 -6.09
N LYS A 128 8.46 12.90 -5.14
CA LYS A 128 9.53 13.90 -5.23
C LYS A 128 9.40 14.80 -6.47
N LEU A 129 8.19 15.16 -6.82
CA LEU A 129 7.93 16.16 -7.83
C LEU A 129 8.23 17.55 -7.24
N ASP A 130 8.94 18.37 -8.00
CA ASP A 130 9.06 19.79 -7.71
C ASP A 130 7.75 20.52 -8.05
N GLU A 131 7.68 21.81 -7.74
CA GLU A 131 6.47 22.63 -7.94
C GLU A 131 6.04 22.65 -9.42
N THR A 132 6.98 22.81 -10.35
CA THR A 132 6.70 22.84 -11.80
C THR A 132 6.11 21.52 -12.28
N LYS A 133 6.73 20.39 -11.92
CA LYS A 133 6.23 19.06 -12.26
C LYS A 133 4.88 18.78 -11.61
N MET A 134 4.65 19.29 -10.39
CA MET A 134 3.37 19.14 -9.71
C MET A 134 2.25 19.89 -10.46
N GLN A 135 2.51 21.12 -10.90
CA GLN A 135 1.56 21.89 -11.71
C GLN A 135 1.27 21.19 -13.05
N GLN A 136 2.29 20.65 -13.70
CA GLN A 136 2.12 19.86 -14.93
C GLN A 136 1.30 18.58 -14.70
N ALA A 137 1.48 17.90 -13.56
CA ALA A 137 0.69 16.73 -13.21
C ALA A 137 -0.80 17.07 -13.03
N TYR A 138 -1.12 18.16 -12.34
CA TYR A 138 -2.52 18.63 -12.21
C TYR A 138 -3.13 19.07 -13.55
N ALA A 139 -2.35 19.70 -14.41
CA ALA A 139 -2.83 20.14 -15.74
C ALA A 139 -3.04 18.97 -16.71
N LEU A 140 -2.33 17.86 -16.51
CA LEU A 140 -2.39 16.70 -17.39
C LEU A 140 -3.64 15.85 -17.17
N PHE A 141 -4.05 15.67 -15.91
CA PHE A 141 -5.12 14.74 -15.57
C PHE A 141 -6.43 15.44 -15.27
N GLU A 142 -7.50 14.98 -15.90
CA GLU A 142 -8.87 15.30 -15.49
C GLU A 142 -9.19 14.61 -14.15
N GLN A 143 -10.26 15.06 -13.51
CA GLN A 143 -10.70 14.47 -12.24
C GLN A 143 -10.89 12.95 -12.40
N PRO A 144 -10.23 12.12 -11.58
CA PRO A 144 -10.29 10.68 -11.74
C PRO A 144 -11.67 10.14 -11.31
N ASN A 145 -12.05 9.05 -11.97
CA ASN A 145 -13.22 8.25 -11.57
C ASN A 145 -12.83 6.77 -11.65
N LEU A 146 -12.05 6.34 -10.68
CA LEU A 146 -11.51 4.99 -10.62
C LEU A 146 -12.03 4.27 -9.39
N SER A 147 -12.19 2.95 -9.47
CA SER A 147 -12.60 2.14 -8.33
C SER A 147 -11.98 0.75 -8.40
N PHE A 148 -11.86 0.11 -7.25
CA PHE A 148 -11.45 -1.29 -7.14
C PHE A 148 -11.95 -1.89 -5.83
N CYS A 149 -12.07 -3.21 -5.81
CA CYS A 149 -12.30 -3.94 -4.57
C CYS A 149 -10.94 -4.25 -3.92
N CYS A 150 -10.66 -3.64 -2.77
CA CYS A 150 -9.45 -3.91 -1.99
C CYS A 150 -9.66 -5.18 -1.17
N ASP A 151 -9.17 -6.32 -1.66
CA ASP A 151 -9.35 -7.64 -1.06
C ASP A 151 -8.02 -8.37 -0.78
N LEU A 152 -6.89 -7.68 -0.95
CA LEU A 152 -5.58 -8.30 -0.93
C LEU A 152 -4.52 -7.40 -0.29
N ILE A 153 -3.75 -7.98 0.61
CA ILE A 153 -2.48 -7.43 1.07
C ILE A 153 -1.32 -8.22 0.48
N VAL A 154 -0.25 -7.53 0.11
CA VAL A 154 0.99 -8.14 -0.37
C VAL A 154 2.17 -7.75 0.53
N LEU A 155 3.05 -8.70 0.78
CA LEU A 155 4.38 -8.46 1.33
C LEU A 155 5.38 -8.40 0.19
N ARG A 156 6.22 -7.38 0.19
CA ARG A 156 7.22 -7.14 -0.84
C ARG A 156 8.60 -7.02 -0.21
N ARG A 157 9.62 -7.50 -0.91
CA ARG A 157 11.05 -7.35 -0.53
C ARG A 157 11.76 -6.45 -1.53
N LEU A 158 12.60 -5.53 -1.05
CA LEU A 158 13.39 -4.66 -1.90
C LEU A 158 14.47 -5.47 -2.64
N ASN A 159 14.37 -5.47 -3.95
CA ASN A 159 15.41 -5.97 -4.84
C ASN A 159 16.48 -4.87 -5.02
N MET A 160 17.66 -5.10 -4.51
CA MET A 160 18.74 -4.10 -4.50
C MET A 160 19.31 -3.82 -5.89
N GLU A 161 19.28 -4.78 -6.81
CA GLU A 161 19.77 -4.61 -8.19
C GLU A 161 18.86 -3.69 -8.99
N ARG A 162 17.53 -3.95 -8.94
CA ARG A 162 16.52 -3.18 -9.66
C ARG A 162 16.06 -1.95 -8.90
N ARG A 163 16.38 -1.82 -7.62
CA ARG A 163 15.86 -0.79 -6.70
C ARG A 163 14.35 -0.70 -6.69
N GLN A 164 13.69 -1.85 -6.81
CA GLN A 164 12.23 -2.01 -6.77
C GLN A 164 11.83 -3.10 -5.80
N PHE A 165 10.60 -3.04 -5.33
CA PHE A 165 10.04 -4.07 -4.46
C PHE A 165 9.42 -5.18 -5.29
N ASP A 166 9.82 -6.42 -5.02
CA ASP A 166 9.22 -7.63 -5.57
C ASP A 166 8.20 -8.19 -4.60
N ILE A 167 7.03 -8.60 -5.10
CA ILE A 167 6.03 -9.27 -4.29
C ILE A 167 6.55 -10.66 -3.96
N ILE A 168 6.56 -11.00 -2.66
CA ILE A 168 6.99 -12.31 -2.15
C ILE A 168 5.86 -13.11 -1.52
N SER A 169 4.74 -12.46 -1.16
CA SER A 169 3.57 -13.14 -0.60
C SER A 169 2.29 -12.36 -0.80
N HIS A 170 1.17 -13.10 -0.87
CA HIS A 170 -0.18 -12.60 -1.03
C HIS A 170 -1.05 -13.06 0.14
N TYR A 171 -1.90 -12.17 0.66
CA TYR A 171 -2.79 -12.44 1.79
C TYR A 171 -4.20 -11.94 1.45
N PRO A 172 -5.06 -12.81 0.90
CA PRO A 172 -6.44 -12.44 0.56
C PRO A 172 -7.29 -12.19 1.80
N PHE A 173 -8.30 -11.34 1.67
CA PHE A 173 -9.33 -11.12 2.68
C PHE A 173 -10.39 -12.21 2.55
N LEU A 174 -10.63 -12.97 3.63
CA LEU A 174 -11.48 -14.14 3.57
C LEU A 174 -12.83 -13.96 4.27
N SER A 175 -13.06 -12.81 4.92
CA SER A 175 -14.28 -12.51 5.68
C SER A 175 -14.63 -13.56 6.74
N GLN A 176 -13.63 -14.28 7.26
CA GLN A 176 -13.84 -15.33 8.26
C GLN A 176 -14.03 -14.71 9.65
N PRO A 177 -14.92 -15.25 10.48
CA PRO A 177 -14.98 -14.88 11.88
C PRO A 177 -13.62 -15.08 12.54
N ILE A 178 -13.09 -14.06 13.19
CA ILE A 178 -11.88 -14.23 14.02
C ILE A 178 -12.35 -14.87 15.30
N GLU A 179 -12.00 -16.14 15.53
CA GLU A 179 -12.13 -16.73 16.84
C GLU A 179 -11.23 -15.93 17.82
N GLU A 180 -11.84 -15.16 18.70
CA GLU A 180 -11.12 -14.62 19.85
C GLU A 180 -10.63 -15.82 20.66
N GLU A 181 -9.31 -15.99 20.79
CA GLU A 181 -8.75 -16.94 21.74
C GLU A 181 -9.29 -16.55 23.12
N THR A 182 -10.30 -17.26 23.56
CA THR A 182 -10.75 -17.18 24.95
C THR A 182 -9.56 -17.62 25.76
N GLN A 183 -8.81 -16.68 26.33
CA GLN A 183 -7.81 -16.96 27.33
C GLN A 183 -8.55 -17.64 28.47
N LEU A 184 -8.55 -18.98 28.47
CA LEU A 184 -8.89 -19.76 29.66
C LEU A 184 -7.93 -19.30 30.75
N ARG A 185 -8.39 -18.38 31.61
CA ARG A 185 -7.76 -18.13 32.86
C ARG A 185 -7.92 -19.43 33.65
N LEU A 186 -6.89 -20.24 33.64
CA LEU A 186 -6.72 -21.29 34.64
C LEU A 186 -6.53 -20.59 35.97
N PHE A 187 -7.53 -20.71 36.84
CA PHE A 187 -7.47 -20.36 38.24
C PHE A 187 -6.54 -21.29 38.99
#